data_ff5c7ae7362c9e10378dfbf54b84ef9d
#
_entry.id   ff5c7ae7362c9e10378dfbf54b84ef9d
#
_cell.length_a   1.000
_cell.length_b   1.000
_cell.length_c   1.000
_cell.angle_alpha   90.00
_cell.angle_beta   90.00
_cell.angle_gamma   90.00
#
_symmetry.space_group_name_H-M   'P 1'
#
loop_
_entity.id
_entity.type
_entity.pdbx_description
1 polymer ?
#
loop_
_entity_poly.entity_id
_entity_poly.type
_entity_poly.pdbx_seq_one_letter_code
_entity_poly.pdbx_strand_id
1 'polypeptide(L)'
;GNIIRHSFYKTRQGRRRRYKYTLCNKTFCSTYGTPYYRLHDRRSVFDEVVEMSVHGITISSISQIKKMAWNTIARWLKVASNAAQRFNDQKLKNFVIHELQADEIRTFIQNKRDVIWLYTTMDVWSRLWISTKVGDRKEYHVKAVISDTLQRGKIKHRFLFTTDGFKPYYSVIRA
;
A
#
# COMPACT_ATOMS: atom_id res chain seq x y z
N GLY A 1 -29.87 1.16 9.12
CA GLY A 1 -28.55 0.48 9.15
C GLY A 1 -28.23 -0.02 10.53
N ASN A 2 -27.49 -1.10 10.66
CA ASN A 2 -27.21 -1.81 11.91
C ASN A 2 -26.14 -1.15 12.80
N ILE A 3 -25.78 0.11 12.56
CA ILE A 3 -24.80 0.88 13.34
C ILE A 3 -25.51 2.08 13.96
N ILE A 4 -25.43 2.18 15.28
CA ILE A 4 -26.00 3.28 16.05
C ILE A 4 -24.94 4.05 16.83
N ARG A 5 -25.19 5.32 17.10
CA ARG A 5 -24.38 6.14 18.01
C ARG A 5 -24.65 5.65 19.44
N HIS A 6 -23.59 5.27 20.16
CA HIS A 6 -23.75 4.66 21.48
C HIS A 6 -23.37 5.63 22.61
N SER A 7 -22.10 5.96 22.74
CA SER A 7 -21.58 6.76 23.86
C SER A 7 -20.38 7.60 23.46
N PHE A 8 -19.85 8.36 24.40
CA PHE A 8 -18.55 9.02 24.25
C PHE A 8 -17.57 8.46 25.26
N TYR A 9 -16.29 8.52 24.94
CA TYR A 9 -15.21 8.27 25.89
C TYR A 9 -14.11 9.32 25.72
N LYS A 10 -13.41 9.61 26.81
CA LYS A 10 -12.32 10.59 26.85
C LYS A 10 -11.01 9.94 26.45
N THR A 11 -10.21 10.60 25.64
CA THR A 11 -8.85 10.22 25.27
C THR A 11 -7.90 11.40 25.55
N ARG A 12 -6.58 11.17 25.48
CA ARG A 12 -5.58 12.25 25.57
C ARG A 12 -5.76 13.33 24.50
N GLN A 13 -6.37 12.98 23.37
CA GLN A 13 -6.61 13.87 22.22
C GLN A 13 -8.04 14.45 22.19
N GLY A 14 -8.79 14.34 23.29
CA GLY A 14 -10.15 14.82 23.39
C GLY A 14 -11.20 13.71 23.44
N ARG A 15 -12.46 14.14 23.33
CA ARG A 15 -13.64 13.27 23.42
C ARG A 15 -13.89 12.57 22.08
N ARG A 16 -14.06 11.24 22.10
CA ARG A 16 -14.37 10.44 20.91
C ARG A 16 -15.70 9.75 21.03
N ARG A 17 -16.42 9.63 19.92
CA ARG A 17 -17.69 8.89 19.84
C ARG A 17 -17.43 7.39 19.73
N ARG A 18 -18.24 6.61 20.44
CA ARG A 18 -18.34 5.16 20.32
C ARG A 18 -19.61 4.81 19.54
N TYR A 19 -19.51 3.87 18.65
CA TYR A 19 -20.61 3.29 17.89
C TYR A 19 -20.86 1.87 18.38
N LYS A 20 -22.09 1.39 18.17
CA LYS A 20 -22.49 0.01 18.49
C LYS A 20 -23.09 -0.63 17.26
N TYR A 21 -22.70 -1.87 16.97
CA TYR A 21 -23.31 -2.69 15.95
C TYR A 21 -24.42 -3.53 16.58
N THR A 22 -25.67 -3.33 16.13
CA THR A 22 -26.86 -3.83 16.82
C THR A 22 -27.01 -5.35 16.79
N LEU A 23 -26.50 -6.01 15.72
CA LEU A 23 -26.63 -7.47 15.58
C LEU A 23 -25.73 -8.26 16.53
N CYS A 24 -24.55 -7.77 16.85
CA CYS A 24 -23.61 -8.48 17.72
C CYS A 24 -23.26 -7.73 19.00
N ASN A 25 -23.89 -6.57 19.24
CA ASN A 25 -23.67 -5.70 20.40
C ASN A 25 -22.23 -5.19 20.59
N LYS A 26 -21.30 -5.45 19.67
CA LYS A 26 -19.92 -4.97 19.73
C LYS A 26 -19.87 -3.45 19.51
N THR A 27 -18.96 -2.80 20.24
CA THR A 27 -18.74 -1.36 20.13
C THR A 27 -17.39 -1.06 19.48
N PHE A 28 -17.31 0.04 18.74
CA PHE A 28 -16.12 0.50 18.06
C PHE A 28 -16.07 2.03 17.99
N CYS A 29 -14.91 2.60 17.71
CA CYS A 29 -14.73 4.05 17.53
C CYS A 29 -14.62 4.42 16.06
N SER A 30 -14.75 5.71 15.73
CA SER A 30 -14.65 6.23 14.36
C SER A 30 -13.35 5.95 13.65
N THR A 31 -12.27 5.62 14.40
CA THR A 31 -10.97 5.28 13.79
C THR A 31 -10.78 3.78 13.59
N TYR A 32 -11.75 2.94 13.96
CA TYR A 32 -11.67 1.49 13.74
C TYR A 32 -11.53 1.17 12.26
N GLY A 33 -10.59 0.31 11.90
CA GLY A 33 -10.29 -0.04 10.51
C GLY A 33 -9.43 0.98 9.75
N THR A 34 -9.10 2.12 10.36
CA THR A 34 -8.19 3.12 9.79
C THR A 34 -6.77 2.99 10.36
N PRO A 35 -5.74 3.57 9.71
CA PRO A 35 -4.38 3.57 10.25
C PRO A 35 -4.26 4.33 11.59
N TYR A 36 -5.23 5.15 11.94
CA TYR A 36 -5.28 5.91 13.18
C TYR A 36 -5.91 5.13 14.37
N TYR A 37 -6.29 3.89 14.17
CA TYR A 37 -6.84 3.07 15.25
C TYR A 37 -5.79 2.78 16.31
N ARG A 38 -6.11 3.06 17.58
CA ARG A 38 -5.18 2.96 18.73
C ARG A 38 -3.92 3.83 18.60
N LEU A 39 -3.95 4.87 17.80
CA LEU A 39 -2.89 5.86 17.75
C LEU A 39 -2.91 6.70 19.05
N HIS A 40 -1.78 6.73 19.76
CA HIS A 40 -1.62 7.51 20.98
C HIS A 40 -1.21 8.96 20.73
N ASP A 41 -0.51 9.20 19.61
CA ASP A 41 -0.10 10.52 19.17
C ASP A 41 -1.14 11.22 18.29
N ARG A 42 -0.90 12.51 18.00
CA ARG A 42 -1.77 13.27 17.09
C ARG A 42 -1.70 12.68 15.68
N ARG A 43 -2.82 12.72 14.96
CA ARG A 43 -2.89 12.26 13.57
C ARG A 43 -1.89 12.99 12.68
N SER A 44 -1.75 14.33 12.84
CA SER A 44 -0.80 15.12 12.07
C SER A 44 0.64 14.61 12.20
N VAL A 45 1.06 14.17 13.40
CA VAL A 45 2.42 13.61 13.60
C VAL A 45 2.58 12.29 12.85
N PHE A 46 1.55 11.44 12.85
CA PHE A 46 1.56 10.20 12.07
C PHE A 46 1.64 10.50 10.57
N ASP A 47 0.82 11.44 10.08
CA ASP A 47 0.77 11.82 8.67
C ASP A 47 2.10 12.41 8.20
N GLU A 48 2.72 13.29 9.00
CA GLU A 48 4.06 13.85 8.74
C GLU A 48 5.16 12.75 8.67
N VAL A 49 5.10 11.73 9.55
CA VAL A 49 6.03 10.58 9.50
C VAL A 49 5.87 9.80 8.20
N VAL A 50 4.64 9.56 7.78
CA VAL A 50 4.36 8.88 6.50
C VAL A 50 4.84 9.72 5.33
N GLU A 51 4.56 11.01 5.33
CA GLU A 51 4.98 11.95 4.29
C GLU A 51 6.50 12.01 4.16
N MET A 52 7.23 12.15 5.26
CA MET A 52 8.70 12.11 5.28
C MET A 52 9.24 10.82 4.64
N SER A 53 8.62 9.67 4.96
CA SER A 53 9.02 8.37 4.39
C SER A 53 8.76 8.29 2.88
N VAL A 54 7.62 8.82 2.40
CA VAL A 54 7.29 8.89 0.97
C VAL A 54 8.29 9.76 0.21
N HIS A 55 8.80 10.81 0.84
CA HIS A 55 9.88 11.66 0.29
C HIS A 55 11.28 11.05 0.44
N GLY A 56 11.40 9.79 0.82
CA GLY A 56 12.68 9.06 0.87
C GLY A 56 13.54 9.31 2.11
N ILE A 57 12.99 9.99 3.15
CA ILE A 57 13.72 10.18 4.40
C ILE A 57 13.78 8.83 5.16
N THR A 58 14.97 8.44 5.60
CA THR A 58 15.17 7.16 6.28
C THR A 58 14.49 7.12 7.64
N ILE A 59 14.10 5.93 8.12
CA ILE A 59 13.49 5.76 9.46
C ILE A 59 14.39 6.33 10.55
N SER A 60 15.71 6.16 10.45
CA SER A 60 16.66 6.70 11.42
C SER A 60 16.65 8.24 11.45
N SER A 61 16.64 8.87 10.29
CA SER A 61 16.53 10.33 10.20
C SER A 61 15.19 10.84 10.72
N ILE A 62 14.09 10.18 10.39
CA ILE A 62 12.76 10.52 10.92
C ILE A 62 12.74 10.39 12.46
N SER A 63 13.36 9.32 12.99
CA SER A 63 13.49 9.10 14.45
C SER A 63 14.19 10.25 15.14
N GLN A 64 15.27 10.74 14.56
CA GLN A 64 16.03 11.90 15.09
C GLN A 64 15.22 13.21 14.97
N ILE A 65 14.64 13.49 13.83
CA ILE A 65 13.87 14.72 13.57
C ILE A 65 12.65 14.81 14.50
N LYS A 66 11.90 13.71 14.60
CA LYS A 66 10.67 13.64 15.40
C LYS A 66 10.90 13.34 16.89
N LYS A 67 12.15 13.03 17.28
CA LYS A 67 12.51 12.57 18.64
C LYS A 67 11.64 11.41 19.10
N MET A 68 11.40 10.45 18.21
CA MET A 68 10.55 9.28 18.43
C MET A 68 11.38 8.01 18.31
N ALA A 69 10.99 6.96 19.06
CA ALA A 69 11.66 5.66 18.96
C ALA A 69 11.55 5.07 17.55
N TRP A 70 12.64 4.55 17.04
CA TRP A 70 12.75 3.93 15.72
C TRP A 70 11.65 2.87 15.49
N ASN A 71 11.43 2.00 16.48
CA ASN A 71 10.40 0.96 16.43
C ASN A 71 8.97 1.53 16.32
N THR A 72 8.71 2.70 16.89
CA THR A 72 7.40 3.37 16.76
C THR A 72 7.17 3.81 15.33
N ILE A 73 8.18 4.43 14.69
CA ILE A 73 8.11 4.88 13.31
C ILE A 73 7.97 3.69 12.37
N ALA A 74 8.80 2.64 12.53
CA ALA A 74 8.71 1.42 11.72
C ALA A 74 7.31 0.77 11.79
N ARG A 75 6.73 0.69 13.00
CA ARG A 75 5.37 0.20 13.19
C ARG A 75 4.33 1.07 12.51
N TRP A 76 4.46 2.40 12.59
CA TRP A 76 3.53 3.32 11.94
C TRP A 76 3.58 3.21 10.43
N LEU A 77 4.76 3.14 9.84
CA LEU A 77 4.94 2.95 8.40
C LEU A 77 4.34 1.62 7.95
N LYS A 78 4.51 0.54 8.72
CA LYS A 78 3.86 -0.75 8.44
C LYS A 78 2.33 -0.65 8.47
N VAL A 79 1.77 0.07 9.44
CA VAL A 79 0.31 0.30 9.53
C VAL A 79 -0.19 1.14 8.35
N ALA A 80 0.54 2.19 7.97
CA ALA A 80 0.23 3.03 6.82
C ALA A 80 0.27 2.22 5.52
N SER A 81 1.34 1.44 5.30
CA SER A 81 1.49 0.56 4.14
C SER A 81 0.35 -0.45 4.02
N ASN A 82 -0.01 -1.12 5.12
CA ASN A 82 -1.14 -2.05 5.12
C ASN A 82 -2.49 -1.36 4.83
N ALA A 83 -2.66 -0.12 5.26
CA ALA A 83 -3.87 0.65 4.95
C ALA A 83 -3.91 1.07 3.48
N ALA A 84 -2.78 1.51 2.92
CA ALA A 84 -2.64 1.84 1.51
C ALA A 84 -2.89 0.61 0.62
N GLN A 85 -2.34 -0.56 0.99
CA GLN A 85 -2.58 -1.81 0.27
C GLN A 85 -4.07 -2.16 0.23
N ARG A 86 -4.77 -2.13 1.36
CA ARG A 86 -6.22 -2.38 1.41
C ARG A 86 -7.01 -1.38 0.56
N PHE A 87 -6.62 -0.10 0.58
CA PHE A 87 -7.24 0.92 -0.26
C PHE A 87 -7.06 0.60 -1.74
N ASN A 88 -5.84 0.26 -2.16
CA ASN A 88 -5.54 -0.14 -3.53
C ASN A 88 -6.35 -1.37 -3.94
N ASP A 89 -6.41 -2.42 -3.10
CA ASP A 89 -7.16 -3.64 -3.37
C ASP A 89 -8.67 -3.38 -3.54
N GLN A 90 -9.20 -2.35 -2.89
CA GLN A 90 -10.60 -1.95 -3.02
C GLN A 90 -10.87 -1.04 -4.22
N LYS A 91 -9.95 -0.14 -4.54
CA LYS A 91 -10.12 0.90 -5.56
C LYS A 91 -9.61 0.51 -6.93
N LEU A 92 -8.50 -0.25 -6.99
CA LEU A 92 -7.93 -0.73 -8.25
C LEU A 92 -8.64 -2.00 -8.71
N LYS A 93 -9.92 -1.86 -9.10
CA LYS A 93 -10.73 -2.95 -9.64
C LYS A 93 -11.51 -2.47 -10.84
N ASN A 94 -11.54 -3.31 -11.87
CA ASN A 94 -12.37 -3.09 -13.06
C ASN A 94 -12.07 -1.79 -13.84
N PHE A 95 -10.86 -1.21 -13.70
CA PHE A 95 -10.46 -0.07 -14.51
C PHE A 95 -10.03 -0.52 -15.90
N VAL A 96 -10.19 0.37 -16.90
CA VAL A 96 -9.81 0.06 -18.27
C VAL A 96 -8.31 0.27 -18.43
N ILE A 97 -7.61 -0.77 -18.93
CA ILE A 97 -6.20 -0.68 -19.29
C ILE A 97 -6.11 -0.15 -20.71
N HIS A 98 -5.39 0.94 -20.92
CA HIS A 98 -5.16 1.56 -22.23
C HIS A 98 -3.79 1.20 -22.79
N GLU A 99 -2.76 1.33 -21.98
CA GLU A 99 -1.39 0.99 -22.31
C GLU A 99 -0.68 0.56 -21.02
N LEU A 100 -0.04 -0.60 -21.05
CA LEU A 100 0.61 -1.16 -19.87
C LEU A 100 2.13 -1.11 -20.03
N GLN A 101 2.80 -0.60 -19.02
CA GLN A 101 4.24 -0.69 -18.85
C GLN A 101 4.56 -1.59 -17.66
N ALA A 102 5.52 -2.51 -17.85
CA ALA A 102 6.09 -3.29 -16.75
C ALA A 102 7.59 -3.06 -16.69
N ASP A 103 8.09 -2.97 -15.46
CA ASP A 103 9.50 -2.72 -15.17
C ASP A 103 9.92 -3.40 -13.87
N GLU A 104 11.24 -3.65 -13.72
CA GLU A 104 11.79 -4.11 -12.46
C GLU A 104 12.85 -3.15 -11.90
N ILE A 105 12.65 -2.77 -10.66
CA ILE A 105 13.57 -1.91 -9.92
C ILE A 105 14.47 -2.78 -9.04
N ARG A 106 15.79 -2.70 -9.29
CA ARG A 106 16.77 -3.34 -8.43
C ARG A 106 16.97 -2.56 -7.14
N THR A 107 16.79 -3.24 -6.02
CA THR A 107 17.04 -2.68 -4.69
C THR A 107 17.79 -3.69 -3.80
N PHE A 108 18.02 -3.36 -2.53
CA PHE A 108 18.70 -4.25 -1.60
C PHE A 108 18.18 -4.06 -0.18
N ILE A 109 18.29 -5.09 0.66
CA ILE A 109 17.98 -5.03 2.08
C ILE A 109 19.27 -5.00 2.87
N GLN A 110 19.42 -4.00 3.75
CA GLN A 110 20.55 -3.80 4.67
C GLN A 110 21.89 -3.59 3.97
N ASN A 111 22.31 -4.49 3.10
CA ASN A 111 23.57 -4.39 2.37
C ASN A 111 23.37 -4.62 0.86
N LYS A 112 24.34 -4.16 0.04
CA LYS A 112 24.26 -4.23 -1.43
C LYS A 112 24.36 -5.66 -1.99
N ARG A 113 24.67 -6.67 -1.16
CA ARG A 113 24.75 -8.07 -1.59
C ARG A 113 23.38 -8.74 -1.54
N ASP A 114 22.48 -8.29 -0.65
CA ASP A 114 21.12 -8.81 -0.51
C ASP A 114 20.19 -8.12 -1.48
N VAL A 115 20.37 -8.45 -2.77
CA VAL A 115 19.60 -7.86 -3.88
C VAL A 115 18.17 -8.36 -3.87
N ILE A 116 17.23 -7.41 -3.95
CA ILE A 116 15.82 -7.66 -4.12
C ILE A 116 15.34 -6.90 -5.35
N TRP A 117 14.38 -7.48 -6.04
CA TRP A 117 13.75 -6.89 -7.21
C TRP A 117 12.31 -6.52 -6.89
N LEU A 118 11.92 -5.34 -7.32
CA LEU A 118 10.57 -4.82 -7.23
C LEU A 118 9.98 -4.82 -8.63
N TYR A 119 9.07 -5.73 -8.89
CA TYR A 119 8.33 -5.82 -10.15
C TYR A 119 7.13 -4.92 -10.09
N THR A 120 6.94 -4.08 -11.08
CA THR A 120 5.85 -3.11 -11.13
C THR A 120 5.13 -3.15 -12.47
N THR A 121 3.84 -2.85 -12.44
CA THR A 121 3.06 -2.56 -13.64
C THR A 121 2.32 -1.25 -13.47
N MET A 122 2.27 -0.47 -14.54
CA MET A 122 1.66 0.85 -14.56
C MET A 122 0.84 1.02 -15.84
N ASP A 123 -0.34 1.60 -15.71
CA ASP A 123 -1.06 2.15 -16.85
C ASP A 123 -0.44 3.49 -17.27
N VAL A 124 0.06 3.56 -18.49
CA VAL A 124 0.87 4.71 -18.97
C VAL A 124 0.04 6.00 -19.01
N TRP A 125 -1.23 5.91 -19.41
CA TRP A 125 -2.11 7.05 -19.57
C TRP A 125 -2.49 7.70 -18.24
N SER A 126 -2.91 6.90 -17.28
CA SER A 126 -3.28 7.40 -15.94
C SER A 126 -2.08 7.54 -14.99
N ARG A 127 -0.91 6.97 -15.35
CA ARG A 127 0.27 6.82 -14.48
C ARG A 127 -0.02 6.06 -13.18
N LEU A 128 -1.05 5.23 -13.20
CA LEU A 128 -1.47 4.45 -12.06
C LEU A 128 -0.62 3.18 -11.92
N TRP A 129 0.05 3.04 -10.80
CA TRP A 129 0.70 1.79 -10.43
C TRP A 129 -0.36 0.77 -10.05
N ILE A 130 -0.47 -0.31 -10.84
CA ILE A 130 -1.56 -1.28 -10.74
C ILE A 130 -1.19 -2.41 -9.80
N SER A 131 -0.01 -2.99 -10.01
CA SER A 131 0.48 -4.12 -9.23
C SER A 131 1.95 -3.95 -8.90
N THR A 132 2.34 -4.56 -7.79
CA THR A 132 3.73 -4.59 -7.32
C THR A 132 4.00 -5.92 -6.65
N LYS A 133 5.11 -6.57 -7.02
CA LYS A 133 5.61 -7.79 -6.36
C LYS A 133 7.07 -7.61 -6.00
N VAL A 134 7.48 -8.21 -4.90
CA VAL A 134 8.86 -8.14 -4.38
C VAL A 134 9.44 -9.54 -4.33
N GLY A 135 10.67 -9.71 -4.80
CA GLY A 135 11.33 -11.00 -4.74
C GLY A 135 12.69 -11.07 -5.44
N ASP A 136 13.15 -12.28 -5.70
CA ASP A 136 14.34 -12.55 -6.50
C ASP A 136 14.06 -12.38 -8.01
N ARG A 137 15.10 -12.37 -8.86
CA ARG A 137 14.94 -12.15 -10.31
C ARG A 137 14.52 -13.44 -11.03
N LYS A 138 13.26 -13.86 -10.84
CA LYS A 138 12.69 -15.07 -11.45
C LYS A 138 11.38 -14.82 -12.16
N GLU A 139 11.08 -15.67 -13.14
CA GLU A 139 9.91 -15.61 -14.02
C GLU A 139 8.58 -15.65 -13.23
N TYR A 140 8.51 -16.42 -12.15
CA TYR A 140 7.26 -16.54 -11.40
C TYR A 140 6.79 -15.20 -10.78
N HIS A 141 7.70 -14.28 -10.48
CA HIS A 141 7.34 -12.92 -10.02
C HIS A 141 6.79 -12.07 -11.15
N VAL A 142 7.35 -12.22 -12.36
CA VAL A 142 6.79 -11.59 -13.58
C VAL A 142 5.38 -12.11 -13.81
N LYS A 143 5.17 -13.41 -13.75
CA LYS A 143 3.84 -14.02 -13.87
C LYS A 143 2.87 -13.52 -12.80
N ALA A 144 3.32 -13.42 -11.55
CA ALA A 144 2.51 -12.94 -10.44
C ALA A 144 2.08 -11.48 -10.59
N VAL A 145 2.99 -10.57 -11.03
CA VAL A 145 2.67 -9.15 -11.21
C VAL A 145 1.73 -8.93 -12.40
N ILE A 146 1.94 -9.65 -13.50
CA ILE A 146 1.06 -9.56 -14.68
C ILE A 146 -0.31 -10.13 -14.38
N SER A 147 -0.40 -11.31 -13.77
CA SER A 147 -1.67 -11.93 -13.39
C SER A 147 -2.50 -11.03 -12.46
N ASP A 148 -1.87 -10.44 -11.42
CA ASP A 148 -2.54 -9.49 -10.52
C ASP A 148 -3.04 -8.24 -11.27
N THR A 149 -2.25 -7.74 -12.23
CA THR A 149 -2.64 -6.61 -13.08
C THR A 149 -3.88 -6.92 -13.91
N LEU A 150 -3.91 -8.07 -14.58
CA LEU A 150 -5.03 -8.50 -15.41
C LEU A 150 -6.29 -8.79 -14.60
N GLN A 151 -6.15 -9.28 -13.36
CA GLN A 151 -7.28 -9.46 -12.45
C GLN A 151 -7.89 -8.13 -11.98
N ARG A 152 -7.09 -7.08 -11.89
CA ARG A 152 -7.53 -5.73 -11.47
C ARG A 152 -8.14 -4.95 -12.63
N GLY A 153 -7.60 -5.11 -13.82
CA GLY A 153 -7.97 -4.35 -15.02
C GLY A 153 -8.99 -5.04 -15.91
N LYS A 154 -9.61 -4.25 -16.78
CA LYS A 154 -10.45 -4.74 -17.88
C LYS A 154 -9.80 -4.41 -19.21
N ILE A 155 -9.55 -5.42 -20.00
CA ILE A 155 -9.08 -5.28 -21.39
C ILE A 155 -10.32 -5.16 -22.27
N LYS A 156 -10.52 -4.00 -22.88
CA LYS A 156 -11.65 -3.75 -23.81
C LYS A 156 -11.25 -3.85 -25.27
N HIS A 157 -9.98 -3.70 -25.58
CA HIS A 157 -9.40 -3.69 -26.91
C HIS A 157 -7.93 -4.11 -26.86
N ARG A 158 -7.30 -4.29 -28.00
CA ARG A 158 -5.83 -4.49 -28.06
C ARG A 158 -5.14 -3.29 -27.45
N PHE A 159 -4.18 -3.52 -26.56
CA PHE A 159 -3.39 -2.49 -25.91
C PHE A 159 -1.90 -2.75 -26.10
N LEU A 160 -1.11 -1.70 -26.07
CA LEU A 160 0.34 -1.79 -26.09
C LEU A 160 0.85 -2.22 -24.72
N PHE A 161 1.77 -3.21 -24.70
CA PHE A 161 2.46 -3.63 -23.49
C PHE A 161 3.97 -3.47 -23.69
N THR A 162 4.58 -2.57 -22.92
CA THR A 162 6.01 -2.23 -23.00
C THR A 162 6.79 -2.76 -21.80
N THR A 163 8.00 -3.26 -22.04
CA THR A 163 8.92 -3.76 -21.00
C THR A 163 10.37 -3.40 -21.36
N ASP A 164 11.28 -3.53 -20.42
CA ASP A 164 12.73 -3.31 -20.60
C ASP A 164 13.47 -4.42 -21.36
N GLY A 165 12.76 -5.42 -21.89
CA GLY A 165 13.34 -6.55 -22.62
C GLY A 165 13.83 -7.70 -21.75
N PHE A 166 13.53 -7.74 -20.46
CA PHE A 166 13.78 -8.91 -19.61
C PHE A 166 13.01 -10.12 -20.14
N LYS A 167 13.74 -11.17 -20.58
CA LYS A 167 13.18 -12.33 -21.30
C LYS A 167 11.92 -12.95 -20.69
N PRO A 168 11.79 -13.10 -19.36
CA PRO A 168 10.57 -13.64 -18.75
C PRO A 168 9.29 -12.88 -19.09
N TYR A 169 9.33 -11.57 -19.35
CA TYR A 169 8.11 -10.85 -19.79
C TYR A 169 7.58 -11.41 -21.11
N TYR A 170 8.50 -11.67 -22.05
CA TYR A 170 8.12 -12.22 -23.35
C TYR A 170 7.46 -13.60 -23.24
N SER A 171 8.01 -14.49 -22.39
CA SER A 171 7.44 -15.82 -22.16
C SER A 171 6.05 -15.74 -21.52
N VAL A 172 5.90 -14.89 -20.51
CA VAL A 172 4.65 -14.79 -19.73
C VAL A 172 3.52 -14.11 -20.51
N ILE A 173 3.85 -13.12 -21.37
CA ILE A 173 2.84 -12.40 -22.18
C ILE A 173 2.29 -13.27 -23.32
N ARG A 174 3.08 -14.22 -23.82
CA ARG A 174 2.67 -15.11 -24.90
C ARG A 174 1.96 -16.39 -24.43
N ALA A 175 2.04 -16.72 -23.14
CA ALA A 175 1.41 -17.90 -22.55
C ALA A 175 -0.05 -17.65 -22.18
#